data_6d0647b5a09ef099bbf155ad91da88e8
#
_entry.id   6d0647b5a09ef099bbf155ad91da88e8
#
_cell.length_a   1.000
_cell.length_b   1.000
_cell.length_c   1.000
_cell.angle_alpha   90.00
_cell.angle_beta   90.00
_cell.angle_gamma   90.00
#
_symmetry.space_group_name_H-M   'P 1'
#
loop_
_entity.id
_entity.type
_entity.pdbx_description
1 polymer ?
#
loop_
_entity_poly.entity_id
_entity_poly.type
_entity_poly.pdbx_seq_one_letter_code
_entity_poly.pdbx_strand_id
1 'polypeptide(L)'
;MSELNKPYKVEYYYKTKWGHAEEFIRLFKKNHYPILKKEVELGRLLQISATRPRFHATEDGRWDYRVTLVWKNITATDDGFDEAELSRQLFTDQETFQKEEQRRFEILLGHWDVPIVDVALDS
;
A
#
# COMPACT_ATOMS: atom_id res chain seq x y z
N MET A 1 3.44 0.80 27.82
CA MET A 1 3.83 0.08 26.61
C MET A 1 4.72 0.99 25.78
N SER A 2 5.83 0.47 25.29
CA SER A 2 6.74 1.23 24.44
C SER A 2 6.07 1.60 23.11
N GLU A 3 6.40 2.76 22.56
CA GLU A 3 5.95 3.16 21.22
C GLU A 3 6.34 2.14 20.15
N LEU A 4 7.50 1.47 20.32
CA LEU A 4 7.96 0.45 19.37
C LEU A 4 7.07 -0.79 19.32
N ASN A 5 6.23 -1.00 20.32
CA ASN A 5 5.35 -2.16 20.39
C ASN A 5 3.90 -1.86 20.02
N LYS A 6 3.59 -0.60 19.71
CA LYS A 6 2.25 -0.19 19.33
C LYS A 6 1.98 -0.43 17.84
N PRO A 7 0.73 -0.69 17.46
CA PRO A 7 0.38 -0.70 16.06
C PRO A 7 0.78 0.61 15.38
N TYR A 8 1.26 0.49 14.15
CA TYR A 8 1.77 1.62 13.39
C TYR A 8 0.95 1.78 12.12
N LYS A 9 0.20 2.87 12.03
CA LYS A 9 -0.73 3.10 10.93
C LYS A 9 -0.13 4.06 9.92
N VAL A 10 -0.18 3.70 8.64
CA VAL A 10 0.35 4.53 7.54
C VAL A 10 -0.69 4.59 6.43
N GLU A 11 -0.90 5.79 5.91
CA GLU A 11 -1.69 6.00 4.70
C GLU A 11 -0.76 6.18 3.52
N TYR A 12 -0.95 5.34 2.49
CA TYR A 12 -0.15 5.33 1.28
C TYR A 12 -1.00 5.93 0.16
N TYR A 13 -0.57 7.09 -0.37
CA TYR A 13 -1.30 7.83 -1.40
C TYR A 13 -0.67 7.60 -2.75
N TYR A 14 -1.50 7.43 -3.76
CA TYR A 14 -1.06 7.21 -5.14
C TYR A 14 -1.79 8.18 -6.05
N LYS A 15 -1.01 8.92 -6.85
CA LYS A 15 -1.52 9.84 -7.87
C LYS A 15 -1.09 9.28 -9.22
N THR A 16 -2.05 8.98 -10.10
CA THR A 16 -1.78 8.37 -11.40
C THR A 16 -1.92 9.41 -12.51
N LYS A 17 -1.43 9.05 -13.69
CA LYS A 17 -1.74 9.83 -14.89
C LYS A 17 -3.25 9.81 -15.12
N TRP A 18 -3.79 10.90 -15.68
CA TRP A 18 -5.21 10.96 -15.98
C TRP A 18 -5.63 9.79 -16.87
N GLY A 19 -6.75 9.15 -16.50
CA GLY A 19 -7.29 8.01 -17.21
C GLY A 19 -6.68 6.67 -16.84
N HIS A 20 -5.71 6.62 -15.94
CA HIS A 20 -5.01 5.39 -15.58
C HIS A 20 -5.30 4.87 -14.16
N ALA A 21 -6.21 5.50 -13.43
CA ALA A 21 -6.49 5.10 -12.05
C ALA A 21 -7.03 3.67 -11.95
N GLU A 22 -7.95 3.31 -12.84
CA GLU A 22 -8.54 1.96 -12.81
C GLU A 22 -7.52 0.89 -13.16
N GLU A 23 -6.64 1.18 -14.13
CA GLU A 23 -5.54 0.26 -14.47
C GLU A 23 -4.61 0.09 -13.27
N PHE A 24 -4.25 1.19 -12.60
CA PHE A 24 -3.40 1.14 -11.41
C PHE A 24 -4.03 0.26 -10.32
N ILE A 25 -5.31 0.47 -10.02
CA ILE A 25 -6.01 -0.28 -8.98
C ILE A 25 -6.07 -1.78 -9.33
N ARG A 26 -6.33 -2.08 -10.60
CA ARG A 26 -6.37 -3.47 -11.08
C ARG A 26 -5.03 -4.16 -10.90
N LEU A 27 -3.94 -3.48 -11.27
CA LEU A 27 -2.59 -4.02 -11.13
C LEU A 27 -2.19 -4.16 -9.66
N PHE A 28 -2.58 -3.20 -8.82
CA PHE A 28 -2.38 -3.28 -7.38
C PHE A 28 -3.07 -4.51 -6.79
N LYS A 29 -4.34 -4.71 -7.11
CA LYS A 29 -5.11 -5.85 -6.62
C LYS A 29 -4.53 -7.18 -7.06
N LYS A 30 -4.01 -7.23 -8.28
CA LYS A 30 -3.47 -8.46 -8.86
C LYS A 30 -2.10 -8.82 -8.29
N ASN A 31 -1.20 -7.84 -8.18
CA ASN A 31 0.22 -8.11 -7.95
C ASN A 31 0.72 -7.68 -6.56
N HIS A 32 0.09 -6.69 -5.94
CA HIS A 32 0.55 -6.18 -4.65
C HIS A 32 -0.32 -6.62 -3.49
N TYR A 33 -1.62 -6.60 -3.66
CA TYR A 33 -2.54 -7.01 -2.60
C TYR A 33 -2.31 -8.44 -2.10
N PRO A 34 -2.03 -9.45 -2.96
CA PRO A 34 -1.74 -10.79 -2.47
C PRO A 34 -0.53 -10.84 -1.54
N ILE A 35 0.48 -10.01 -1.79
CA ILE A 35 1.66 -9.90 -0.92
C ILE A 35 1.22 -9.36 0.45
N LEU A 36 0.43 -8.29 0.45
CA LEU A 36 -0.05 -7.70 1.70
C LEU A 36 -0.95 -8.66 2.48
N LYS A 37 -1.81 -9.41 1.80
CA LYS A 37 -2.64 -10.43 2.45
C LYS A 37 -1.78 -11.48 3.14
N LYS A 38 -0.70 -11.89 2.51
CA LYS A 38 0.22 -12.86 3.11
C LYS A 38 0.89 -12.27 4.34
N GLU A 39 1.23 -10.99 4.32
CA GLU A 39 1.80 -10.32 5.49
C GLU A 39 0.80 -10.26 6.65
N VAL A 40 -0.50 -10.16 6.36
CA VAL A 40 -1.54 -10.28 7.41
C VAL A 40 -1.53 -11.68 8.00
N GLU A 41 -1.48 -12.71 7.15
CA GLU A 41 -1.42 -14.10 7.61
C GLU A 41 -0.18 -14.36 8.48
N LEU A 42 0.93 -13.72 8.15
CA LEU A 42 2.18 -13.85 8.90
C LEU A 42 2.20 -12.99 10.18
N GLY A 43 1.16 -12.21 10.43
CA GLY A 43 1.08 -11.36 11.62
C GLY A 43 1.89 -10.08 11.54
N ARG A 44 2.45 -9.74 10.40
CA ARG A 44 3.23 -8.51 10.19
C ARG A 44 2.34 -7.29 10.02
N LEU A 45 1.19 -7.47 9.36
CA LEU A 45 0.14 -6.47 9.21
C LEU A 45 -1.07 -6.88 10.01
N LEU A 46 -1.73 -5.93 10.64
CA LEU A 46 -2.97 -6.17 11.40
C LEU A 46 -4.20 -5.89 10.54
N GLN A 47 -4.12 -4.92 9.61
CA GLN A 47 -5.27 -4.51 8.83
C GLN A 47 -4.82 -3.86 7.52
N ILE A 48 -5.61 -4.10 6.47
CA ILE A 48 -5.47 -3.46 5.17
C ILE A 48 -6.82 -2.89 4.79
N SER A 49 -6.84 -1.65 4.33
CA SER A 49 -8.03 -1.06 3.72
C SER A 49 -7.61 -0.16 2.57
N ALA A 50 -8.52 0.09 1.66
CA ALA A 50 -8.25 0.93 0.50
C ALA A 50 -9.47 1.78 0.19
N THR A 51 -9.22 2.99 -0.28
CA THR A 51 -10.26 3.93 -0.66
C THR A 51 -9.84 4.67 -1.92
N ARG A 52 -10.83 5.19 -2.62
CA ARG A 52 -10.60 6.13 -3.72
C ARG A 52 -11.57 7.29 -3.56
N PRO A 53 -11.25 8.48 -4.09
CA PRO A 53 -12.19 9.60 -4.04
C PRO A 53 -13.47 9.26 -4.79
N ARG A 54 -14.60 9.74 -4.28
CA ARG A 54 -15.88 9.62 -4.99
C ARG A 54 -15.87 10.51 -6.24
N PHE A 55 -15.31 11.71 -6.10
CA PHE A 55 -15.16 12.69 -7.18
C PHE A 55 -13.71 13.14 -7.24
N HIS A 56 -13.23 13.46 -8.43
CA HIS A 56 -11.87 13.96 -8.56
C HIS A 56 -11.75 15.37 -7.97
N ALA A 57 -10.55 15.67 -7.48
CA ALA A 57 -10.20 16.99 -6.98
C ALA A 57 -9.45 17.77 -8.07
N THR A 58 -8.91 18.95 -7.71
CA THR A 58 -8.02 19.71 -8.58
C THR A 58 -6.75 18.93 -8.84
N GLU A 59 -6.03 19.25 -9.93
CA GLU A 59 -4.79 18.55 -10.27
C GLU A 59 -3.77 18.58 -9.13
N ASP A 60 -3.64 19.72 -8.46
CA ASP A 60 -2.64 19.88 -7.39
C ASP A 60 -3.02 19.11 -6.12
N GLY A 61 -4.31 18.94 -5.85
CA GLY A 61 -4.77 18.35 -4.60
C GLY A 61 -5.24 16.91 -4.73
N ARG A 62 -5.26 16.35 -5.95
CA ARG A 62 -5.84 15.03 -6.15
C ARG A 62 -4.88 13.89 -5.80
N TRP A 63 -5.47 12.83 -5.32
CA TRP A 63 -4.88 11.50 -5.31
C TRP A 63 -5.97 10.57 -5.85
N ASP A 64 -5.57 9.41 -6.38
CA ASP A 64 -6.49 8.53 -7.08
C ASP A 64 -6.78 7.24 -6.32
N TYR A 65 -5.89 6.88 -5.40
CA TYR A 65 -6.02 5.66 -4.62
C TYR A 65 -5.27 5.84 -3.31
N ARG A 66 -5.85 5.34 -2.22
CA ARG A 66 -5.22 5.39 -0.90
C ARG A 66 -5.34 4.02 -0.25
N VAL A 67 -4.23 3.51 0.21
CA VAL A 67 -4.18 2.26 0.97
C VAL A 67 -3.77 2.59 2.38
N THR A 68 -4.53 2.09 3.37
CA THR A 68 -4.19 2.24 4.77
C THR A 68 -3.71 0.90 5.29
N LEU A 69 -2.49 0.87 5.82
CA LEU A 69 -1.92 -0.32 6.43
C LEU A 69 -1.74 -0.07 7.91
N VAL A 70 -2.13 -1.04 8.72
CA VAL A 70 -1.84 -1.04 10.15
C VAL A 70 -0.82 -2.14 10.39
N TRP A 71 0.43 -1.75 10.59
CA TRP A 71 1.53 -2.67 10.90
C TRP A 71 1.47 -3.06 12.37
N LYS A 72 1.96 -4.25 12.70
CA LYS A 72 2.00 -4.69 14.09
C LYS A 72 2.80 -3.73 14.97
N ASN A 73 3.86 -3.14 14.41
CA ASN A 73 4.68 -2.10 15.07
C ASN A 73 5.52 -1.40 13.99
N ILE A 74 6.19 -0.32 14.36
CA ILE A 74 7.02 0.44 13.41
C ILE A 74 8.20 -0.39 12.87
N THR A 75 8.77 -1.27 13.68
CA THR A 75 9.90 -2.10 13.25
C THR A 75 9.54 -3.00 12.08
N ALA A 76 8.30 -3.46 12.00
CA ALA A 76 7.86 -4.33 10.92
C ALA A 76 7.91 -3.65 9.54
N THR A 77 7.93 -2.31 9.48
CA THR A 77 8.01 -1.60 8.21
C THR A 77 9.38 -1.71 7.55
N ASP A 78 10.42 -2.04 8.30
CA ASP A 78 11.79 -2.10 7.79
C ASP A 78 12.63 -3.04 8.65
N ASP A 79 12.25 -4.30 8.69
CA ASP A 79 12.92 -5.32 9.52
C ASP A 79 13.69 -6.35 8.69
N GLY A 80 13.92 -6.06 7.41
CA GLY A 80 14.64 -6.98 6.53
C GLY A 80 13.81 -8.14 6.00
N PHE A 81 12.50 -8.08 6.16
CA PHE A 81 11.60 -9.11 5.60
C PHE A 81 11.76 -9.19 4.07
N ASP A 82 11.90 -10.41 3.54
CA ASP A 82 12.18 -10.62 2.13
C ASP A 82 10.90 -10.69 1.29
N GLU A 83 10.38 -9.52 0.89
CA GLU A 83 9.21 -9.44 0.02
C GLU A 83 9.49 -10.01 -1.36
N ALA A 84 10.72 -9.92 -1.85
CA ALA A 84 11.06 -10.45 -3.16
C ALA A 84 10.91 -11.98 -3.18
N GLU A 85 11.34 -12.65 -2.12
CA GLU A 85 11.13 -14.10 -2.01
C GLU A 85 9.66 -14.45 -1.92
N LEU A 86 8.89 -13.67 -1.14
CA LEU A 86 7.46 -13.88 -1.03
C LEU A 86 6.78 -13.74 -2.41
N SER A 87 7.17 -12.72 -3.19
CA SER A 87 6.59 -12.54 -4.53
C SER A 87 6.92 -13.72 -5.45
N ARG A 88 8.12 -14.29 -5.36
CA ARG A 88 8.49 -15.47 -6.15
C ARG A 88 7.64 -16.67 -5.77
N GLN A 89 7.29 -16.81 -4.51
CA GLN A 89 6.44 -17.91 -4.06
C GLN A 89 4.99 -17.73 -4.51
N LEU A 90 4.48 -16.50 -4.54
CA LEU A 90 3.08 -16.22 -4.86
C LEU A 90 2.83 -16.13 -6.37
N PHE A 91 3.81 -15.72 -7.15
CA PHE A 91 3.65 -15.50 -8.60
C PHE A 91 4.65 -16.35 -9.36
N THR A 92 4.16 -17.47 -9.91
CA THR A 92 5.02 -18.41 -10.67
C THR A 92 5.47 -17.79 -11.99
N ASP A 93 4.62 -16.97 -12.63
CA ASP A 93 4.97 -16.24 -13.84
C ASP A 93 5.63 -14.92 -13.47
N GLN A 94 6.92 -15.00 -13.14
CA GLN A 94 7.69 -13.82 -12.73
C GLN A 94 7.87 -12.81 -13.86
N GLU A 95 7.91 -13.24 -15.11
CA GLU A 95 8.05 -12.33 -16.24
C GLU A 95 6.84 -11.39 -16.32
N THR A 96 5.63 -11.94 -16.28
CA THR A 96 4.40 -11.13 -16.28
C THR A 96 4.32 -10.25 -15.04
N PHE A 97 4.64 -10.80 -13.87
CA PHE A 97 4.63 -10.05 -12.61
C PHE A 97 5.55 -8.82 -12.71
N GLN A 98 6.79 -9.00 -13.18
CA GLN A 98 7.75 -7.89 -13.28
C GLN A 98 7.31 -6.84 -14.30
N LYS A 99 6.74 -7.25 -15.43
CA LYS A 99 6.23 -6.31 -16.43
C LYS A 99 5.06 -5.49 -15.88
N GLU A 100 4.16 -6.11 -15.14
CA GLU A 100 3.01 -5.44 -14.58
C GLU A 100 3.40 -4.51 -13.43
N GLU A 101 4.38 -4.89 -12.61
CA GLU A 101 4.94 -4.00 -11.59
C GLU A 101 5.59 -2.78 -12.25
N GLN A 102 6.35 -2.98 -13.33
CA GLN A 102 6.94 -1.88 -14.08
C GLN A 102 5.85 -0.95 -14.66
N ARG A 103 4.80 -1.54 -15.24
CA ARG A 103 3.68 -0.77 -15.78
C ARG A 103 3.01 0.07 -14.69
N ARG A 104 2.82 -0.50 -13.50
CA ARG A 104 2.22 0.22 -12.38
C ARG A 104 3.03 1.46 -12.02
N PHE A 105 4.36 1.37 -12.05
CA PHE A 105 5.22 2.54 -11.82
C PHE A 105 5.16 3.55 -12.97
N GLU A 106 5.06 3.09 -14.21
CA GLU A 106 5.03 3.98 -15.38
C GLU A 106 3.82 4.91 -15.40
N ILE A 107 2.68 4.44 -14.90
CA ILE A 107 1.46 5.24 -14.87
C ILE A 107 1.31 6.07 -13.59
N LEU A 108 2.27 6.00 -12.70
CA LEU A 108 2.26 6.72 -11.42
C LEU A 108 2.93 8.08 -11.57
N LEU A 109 2.25 9.14 -11.14
CA LEU A 109 2.81 10.50 -11.10
C LEU A 109 3.39 10.84 -9.74
N GLY A 110 2.82 10.31 -8.67
CA GLY A 110 3.26 10.59 -7.32
C GLY A 110 2.81 9.50 -6.36
N HIS A 111 3.61 9.33 -5.32
CA HIS A 111 3.33 8.35 -4.27
C HIS A 111 3.96 8.88 -2.99
N TRP A 112 3.19 8.93 -1.91
CA TRP A 112 3.71 9.41 -0.64
C TRP A 112 3.05 8.65 0.50
N ASP A 113 3.80 8.52 1.60
CA ASP A 113 3.39 7.76 2.78
C ASP A 113 3.23 8.71 3.95
N VAL A 114 2.09 8.62 4.64
CA VAL A 114 1.77 9.49 5.77
C VAL A 114 1.47 8.62 6.98
N PRO A 115 2.44 8.46 7.90
CA PRO A 115 2.13 7.84 9.19
C PRO A 115 1.16 8.72 9.96
N ILE A 116 0.16 8.10 10.58
CA ILE A 116 -0.88 8.84 11.30
C ILE A 116 -1.04 8.28 12.71
N VAL A 117 -1.50 9.14 13.61
CA VAL A 117 -1.89 8.75 14.96
C VAL A 117 -3.27 9.29 15.26
N ASP A 118 -4.01 8.57 16.10
CA ASP A 118 -5.34 9.04 16.51
C ASP A 118 -5.20 10.19 17.50
N VAL A 119 -6.16 11.11 17.46
CA VAL A 119 -6.27 12.22 18.40
C VAL A 119 -7.49 11.98 19.25
N ALA A 120 -7.31 11.88 20.58
CA ALA A 120 -8.42 11.76 21.51
C ALA A 120 -9.16 13.09 21.58
N LEU A 121 -10.46 13.07 21.28
CA LEU A 121 -11.26 14.29 21.26
C LEU A 121 -11.94 14.59 22.60
N ASP A 122 -12.07 13.57 23.45
CA ASP A 122 -12.80 13.67 24.70
C ASP A 122 -11.91 13.83 25.94
N SER A 123 -10.64 14.10 25.76
CA SER A 123 -9.72 14.22 26.91
C SER A 123 -8.93 15.50 26.93
#